data_2a956726919d6f8ecc57ed4172b7333e
#
_entry.id   2a956726919d6f8ecc57ed4172b7333e
#
_cell.length_a   1.000
_cell.length_b   1.000
_cell.length_c   1.000
_cell.angle_alpha   90.00
_cell.angle_beta   90.00
_cell.angle_gamma   90.00
#
_symmetry.space_group_name_H-M   'P 1'
#
loop_
_entity.id
_entity.type
_entity.pdbx_description
1 polymer ?
#
loop_
_entity_poly.entity_id
_entity_poly.type
_entity_poly.pdbx_seq_one_letter_code
_entity_poly.pdbx_strand_id
1 'polypeptide(L)'
;KNLPRPFVADLDDLPMPAHELLPLSTYKMPMMKGPFTFIVTSRGCTAGCTYCIKHVSYQYSVRLRSPEKIVEELWILNKLGIHNIHMYADLFTVSRDQVVGMCKLIIEQGLKLRWTCNSRVDYVDEEMLNLMSQAGCWYISWGIESGNEQILKHARKGTYPERAFHSLTLAHK
;
A
#
# COMPACT_ATOMS: atom_id res chain seq x y z
N LYS A 1 -26.49 7.14 19.34
CA LYS A 1 -25.23 6.54 18.87
C LYS A 1 -25.54 5.12 18.36
N ASN A 2 -25.28 4.84 17.09
CA ASN A 2 -25.53 3.51 16.54
C ASN A 2 -24.49 2.51 17.10
N LEU A 3 -24.88 1.24 17.17
CA LEU A 3 -23.94 0.16 17.47
C LEU A 3 -22.91 0.03 16.33
N PRO A 4 -21.64 -0.30 16.64
CA PRO A 4 -20.65 -0.58 15.62
C PRO A 4 -21.11 -1.73 14.71
N ARG A 5 -20.92 -1.57 13.40
CA ARG A 5 -21.13 -2.67 12.46
C ARG A 5 -19.93 -3.65 12.54
N PRO A 6 -20.16 -4.95 12.31
CA PRO A 6 -19.07 -5.89 12.12
C PRO A 6 -18.26 -5.49 10.87
N PHE A 7 -16.97 -5.79 10.89
CA PHE A 7 -16.14 -5.61 9.71
C PHE A 7 -16.52 -6.63 8.62
N VAL A 8 -16.43 -6.20 7.37
CA VAL A 8 -16.44 -7.11 6.23
C VAL A 8 -15.20 -8.00 6.35
N ALA A 9 -15.39 -9.31 6.48
CA ALA A 9 -14.30 -10.24 6.74
C ALA A 9 -13.40 -10.42 5.50
N ASP A 10 -14.01 -10.66 4.35
CA ASP A 10 -13.34 -10.77 3.06
C ASP A 10 -13.52 -9.47 2.27
N LEU A 11 -12.42 -8.82 1.90
CA LEU A 11 -12.49 -7.59 1.12
C LEU A 11 -12.82 -7.83 -0.36
N ASP A 12 -12.66 -9.06 -0.84
CA ASP A 12 -13.01 -9.44 -2.21
C ASP A 12 -14.52 -9.60 -2.42
N ASP A 13 -15.30 -9.73 -1.33
CA ASP A 13 -16.77 -9.69 -1.37
C ASP A 13 -17.31 -8.28 -1.68
N LEU A 14 -16.49 -7.25 -1.55
CA LEU A 14 -16.91 -5.89 -1.88
C LEU A 14 -17.01 -5.72 -3.39
N PRO A 15 -18.05 -5.02 -3.87
CA PRO A 15 -18.17 -4.73 -5.30
C PRO A 15 -17.00 -3.87 -5.78
N MET A 16 -16.63 -4.04 -7.06
CA MET A 16 -15.64 -3.19 -7.70
C MET A 16 -16.10 -1.72 -7.66
N PRO A 17 -15.22 -0.78 -7.29
CA PRO A 17 -15.57 0.63 -7.32
C PRO A 17 -15.96 1.10 -8.72
N ALA A 18 -17.02 1.89 -8.82
CA ALA A 18 -17.53 2.45 -10.08
C ALA A 18 -16.66 3.64 -10.52
N HIS A 19 -15.44 3.39 -10.90
CA HIS A 19 -14.45 4.41 -11.29
C HIS A 19 -14.90 5.27 -12.47
N GLU A 20 -15.69 4.71 -13.37
CA GLU A 20 -16.25 5.39 -14.55
C GLU A 20 -17.22 6.53 -14.21
N LEU A 21 -17.78 6.52 -12.99
CA LEU A 21 -18.67 7.58 -12.51
C LEU A 21 -17.91 8.79 -11.91
N LEU A 22 -16.59 8.68 -11.76
CA LEU A 22 -15.77 9.73 -11.17
C LEU A 22 -15.08 10.56 -12.26
N PRO A 23 -14.93 11.89 -12.07
CA PRO A 23 -14.19 12.75 -13.00
C PRO A 23 -12.67 12.56 -12.83
N LEU A 24 -12.17 11.34 -12.98
CA LEU A 24 -10.77 10.96 -12.71
C LEU A 24 -9.76 11.78 -13.51
N SER A 25 -10.12 12.24 -14.70
CA SER A 25 -9.25 13.10 -15.53
C SER A 25 -8.89 14.44 -14.87
N THR A 26 -9.69 14.88 -13.89
CA THR A 26 -9.45 16.11 -13.13
C THR A 26 -8.61 15.90 -11.87
N TYR A 27 -8.47 14.65 -11.43
CA TYR A 27 -7.71 14.32 -10.21
C TYR A 27 -6.21 14.45 -10.48
N LYS A 28 -5.53 15.23 -9.65
CA LYS A 28 -4.10 15.52 -9.82
C LYS A 28 -3.38 15.40 -8.49
N MET A 29 -2.16 14.90 -8.57
CA MET A 29 -1.24 14.83 -7.45
C MET A 29 0.05 15.59 -7.80
N PRO A 30 0.58 16.47 -6.93
CA PRO A 30 1.72 17.34 -7.27
C PRO A 30 2.95 16.60 -7.81
N MET A 31 3.21 15.39 -7.33
CA MET A 31 4.37 14.59 -7.73
C MET A 31 4.14 13.71 -8.96
N MET A 32 2.93 13.70 -9.53
CA MET A 32 2.57 12.88 -10.68
C MET A 32 2.09 13.74 -11.85
N LYS A 33 2.60 13.47 -13.05
CA LYS A 33 2.08 14.07 -14.27
C LYS A 33 0.87 13.29 -14.75
N GLY A 34 -0.25 14.00 -15.01
CA GLY A 34 -1.50 13.41 -15.49
C GLY A 34 -2.48 13.03 -14.38
N PRO A 35 -3.60 12.41 -14.75
CA PRO A 35 -4.63 11.99 -13.81
C PRO A 35 -4.12 10.85 -12.93
N PHE A 36 -4.61 10.83 -11.68
CA PHE A 36 -4.30 9.77 -10.73
C PHE A 36 -5.55 9.34 -9.98
N THR A 37 -5.47 8.18 -9.36
CA THR A 37 -6.42 7.73 -8.36
C THR A 37 -5.72 6.89 -7.30
N PHE A 38 -6.45 6.47 -6.29
CA PHE A 38 -5.98 5.47 -5.34
C PHE A 38 -6.89 4.25 -5.37
N ILE A 39 -6.31 3.09 -5.05
CA ILE A 39 -7.05 1.87 -4.80
C ILE A 39 -6.70 1.36 -3.41
N VAL A 40 -7.64 0.67 -2.78
CA VAL A 40 -7.43 0.07 -1.46
C VAL A 40 -7.00 -1.37 -1.64
N THR A 41 -5.81 -1.73 -1.13
CA THR A 41 -5.27 -3.09 -1.25
C THR A 41 -5.47 -3.93 0.00
N SER A 42 -5.52 -3.27 1.18
CA SER A 42 -5.75 -3.93 2.46
C SER A 42 -6.33 -2.96 3.48
N ARG A 43 -6.80 -3.49 4.58
CA ARG A 43 -7.26 -2.75 5.76
C ARG A 43 -6.63 -3.34 7.01
N GLY A 44 -6.17 -2.45 7.89
CA GLY A 44 -5.59 -2.83 9.17
C GLY A 44 -4.08 -2.99 9.14
N CYS A 45 -3.51 -3.09 10.33
CA CYS A 45 -2.07 -3.21 10.55
C CYS A 45 -1.84 -3.89 11.89
N THR A 46 -0.87 -4.77 12.01
CA THR A 46 -0.54 -5.51 13.23
C THR A 46 0.40 -4.76 14.19
N ALA A 47 1.05 -3.67 13.73
CA ALA A 47 1.99 -2.92 14.57
C ALA A 47 1.31 -2.22 15.75
N GLY A 48 1.99 -2.07 16.88
CA GLY A 48 1.47 -1.51 18.12
C GLY A 48 1.87 -0.05 18.40
N CYS A 49 2.14 0.76 17.34
CA CYS A 49 2.61 2.13 17.48
C CYS A 49 1.66 2.99 18.32
N THR A 50 2.18 3.63 19.39
CA THR A 50 1.36 4.35 20.40
C THR A 50 0.72 5.62 19.86
N TYR A 51 1.26 6.23 18.81
CA TYR A 51 0.76 7.44 18.18
C TYR A 51 -0.28 7.19 17.06
N CYS A 52 -0.50 5.90 16.70
CA CYS A 52 -1.35 5.55 15.56
C CYS A 52 -2.80 5.33 15.97
N ILE A 53 -3.74 5.92 15.22
CA ILE A 53 -5.19 5.78 15.45
C ILE A 53 -5.77 4.41 15.06
N LYS A 54 -5.00 3.56 14.39
CA LYS A 54 -5.51 2.29 13.85
C LYS A 54 -6.19 1.39 14.88
N HIS A 55 -5.71 1.38 16.15
CA HIS A 55 -6.32 0.60 17.22
C HIS A 55 -7.75 1.00 17.53
N VAL A 56 -8.11 2.26 17.23
CA VAL A 56 -9.48 2.76 17.34
C VAL A 56 -10.33 2.36 16.13
N SER A 57 -9.71 2.34 14.94
CA SER A 57 -10.42 2.16 13.67
C SER A 57 -10.51 0.69 13.23
N TYR A 58 -9.47 -0.13 13.45
CA TYR A 58 -9.34 -1.45 12.84
C TYR A 58 -9.05 -2.59 13.82
N GLN A 59 -8.94 -2.32 15.11
CA GLN A 59 -8.77 -3.32 16.18
C GLN A 59 -7.65 -4.33 15.93
N TYR A 60 -6.51 -3.91 15.36
CA TYR A 60 -5.36 -4.77 15.02
C TYR A 60 -5.63 -5.89 13.99
N SER A 61 -6.82 -5.94 13.41
CA SER A 61 -7.10 -6.89 12.34
C SER A 61 -6.42 -6.48 11.03
N VAL A 62 -6.00 -7.47 10.25
CA VAL A 62 -5.54 -7.26 8.86
C VAL A 62 -6.47 -8.05 7.95
N ARG A 63 -6.96 -7.38 6.92
CA ARG A 63 -7.79 -7.97 5.88
C ARG A 63 -7.21 -7.56 4.54
N LEU A 64 -6.99 -8.52 3.69
CA LEU A 64 -6.32 -8.36 2.41
C LEU A 64 -7.34 -8.51 1.28
N ARG A 65 -7.12 -7.82 0.19
CA ARG A 65 -7.69 -8.20 -1.11
C ARG A 65 -6.75 -9.19 -1.79
N SER A 66 -7.29 -10.08 -2.60
CA SER A 66 -6.45 -10.95 -3.41
C SER A 66 -5.65 -10.17 -4.45
N PRO A 67 -4.45 -10.64 -4.84
CA PRO A 67 -3.69 -10.07 -5.94
C PRO A 67 -4.51 -9.95 -7.22
N GLU A 68 -5.34 -10.94 -7.52
CA GLU A 68 -6.20 -11.02 -8.68
C GLU A 68 -7.24 -9.88 -8.69
N LYS A 69 -7.92 -9.64 -7.57
CA LYS A 69 -8.90 -8.55 -7.45
C LYS A 69 -8.27 -7.17 -7.51
N ILE A 70 -7.06 -7.00 -6.99
CA ILE A 70 -6.30 -5.77 -7.14
C ILE A 70 -5.96 -5.53 -8.62
N VAL A 71 -5.45 -6.53 -9.31
CA VAL A 71 -5.05 -6.42 -10.72
C VAL A 71 -6.26 -6.24 -11.64
N GLU A 72 -7.40 -6.87 -11.34
CA GLU A 72 -8.67 -6.62 -12.04
C GLU A 72 -9.07 -5.13 -11.99
N GLU A 73 -8.98 -4.50 -10.82
CA GLU A 73 -9.27 -3.07 -10.65
C GLU A 73 -8.25 -2.19 -11.41
N LEU A 74 -6.97 -2.55 -11.37
CA LEU A 74 -5.92 -1.86 -12.12
C LEU A 74 -6.16 -1.92 -13.65
N TRP A 75 -6.68 -3.04 -14.16
CA TRP A 75 -7.09 -3.18 -15.55
C TRP A 75 -8.23 -2.23 -15.93
N ILE A 76 -9.24 -2.10 -15.08
CA ILE A 76 -10.35 -1.15 -15.30
C ILE A 76 -9.80 0.28 -15.37
N LEU A 77 -8.96 0.67 -14.42
CA LEU A 77 -8.33 1.99 -14.40
C LEU A 77 -7.46 2.24 -15.64
N ASN A 78 -6.67 1.25 -16.05
CA ASN A 78 -5.83 1.34 -17.24
C ASN A 78 -6.67 1.59 -18.51
N LYS A 79 -7.82 0.89 -18.66
CA LYS A 79 -8.77 1.12 -19.75
C LYS A 79 -9.39 2.53 -19.73
N LEU A 80 -9.53 3.13 -18.55
CA LEU A 80 -10.00 4.52 -18.38
C LEU A 80 -8.88 5.56 -18.60
N GLY A 81 -7.66 5.11 -18.97
CA GLY A 81 -6.51 5.99 -19.19
C GLY A 81 -5.83 6.46 -17.88
N ILE A 82 -6.12 5.83 -16.77
CA ILE A 82 -5.53 6.17 -15.46
C ILE A 82 -4.36 5.23 -15.20
N HIS A 83 -3.14 5.76 -15.29
CA HIS A 83 -1.91 4.99 -15.13
C HIS A 83 -1.15 5.33 -13.85
N ASN A 84 -1.49 6.46 -13.19
CA ASN A 84 -0.87 6.84 -11.92
C ASN A 84 -1.78 6.41 -10.77
N ILE A 85 -1.27 5.53 -9.93
CA ILE A 85 -2.05 4.89 -8.86
C ILE A 85 -1.33 5.08 -7.51
N HIS A 86 -2.08 5.44 -6.48
CA HIS A 86 -1.61 5.27 -5.12
C HIS A 86 -2.23 4.00 -4.51
N MET A 87 -1.37 3.01 -4.20
CA MET A 87 -1.77 1.78 -3.52
C MET A 87 -1.99 2.08 -2.04
N TYR A 88 -3.24 2.38 -1.67
CA TYR A 88 -3.59 2.76 -0.31
C TYR A 88 -3.76 1.54 0.58
N ALA A 89 -3.11 1.57 1.74
CA ALA A 89 -3.27 0.62 2.83
C ALA A 89 -2.80 1.27 4.15
N ASP A 90 -3.19 0.73 5.30
CA ASP A 90 -2.59 1.12 6.58
C ASP A 90 -1.11 0.71 6.66
N LEU A 91 -0.77 -0.41 6.04
CA LEU A 91 0.58 -0.90 5.78
C LEU A 91 0.54 -1.73 4.50
N PHE A 92 0.99 -1.17 3.38
CA PHE A 92 0.91 -1.83 2.08
C PHE A 92 1.67 -3.16 2.04
N THR A 93 2.84 -3.21 2.65
CA THR A 93 3.70 -4.39 2.65
C THR A 93 3.42 -5.37 3.80
N VAL A 94 2.25 -5.30 4.42
CA VAL A 94 1.87 -6.16 5.56
C VAL A 94 1.86 -7.66 5.20
N SER A 95 1.58 -7.99 3.96
CA SER A 95 1.64 -9.34 3.40
C SER A 95 2.59 -9.39 2.22
N ARG A 96 3.72 -10.10 2.39
CA ARG A 96 4.69 -10.33 1.33
C ARG A 96 4.06 -11.03 0.12
N ASP A 97 3.27 -12.07 0.39
CA ASP A 97 2.66 -12.88 -0.67
C ASP A 97 1.69 -12.08 -1.52
N GLN A 98 0.89 -11.20 -0.90
CA GLN A 98 0.01 -10.29 -1.62
C GLN A 98 0.79 -9.37 -2.55
N VAL A 99 1.85 -8.71 -2.04
CA VAL A 99 2.64 -7.76 -2.84
C VAL A 99 3.36 -8.46 -3.97
N VAL A 100 4.01 -9.58 -3.69
CA VAL A 100 4.73 -10.38 -4.70
C VAL A 100 3.76 -10.92 -5.76
N GLY A 101 2.63 -11.49 -5.33
CA GLY A 101 1.60 -12.01 -6.25
C GLY A 101 1.05 -10.92 -7.17
N MET A 102 0.68 -9.77 -6.61
CA MET A 102 0.20 -8.61 -7.37
C MET A 102 1.26 -8.12 -8.38
N CYS A 103 2.53 -7.95 -7.96
CA CYS A 103 3.59 -7.49 -8.84
C CYS A 103 3.85 -8.47 -10.01
N LYS A 104 3.86 -9.77 -9.72
CA LYS A 104 4.00 -10.80 -10.77
C LYS A 104 2.87 -10.71 -11.79
N LEU A 105 1.62 -10.61 -11.35
CA LEU A 105 0.47 -10.47 -12.25
C LEU A 105 0.52 -9.19 -13.08
N ILE A 106 0.94 -8.05 -12.50
CA ILE A 106 1.13 -6.78 -13.24
C ILE A 106 2.16 -6.96 -14.36
N ILE A 107 3.29 -7.60 -14.05
CA ILE A 107 4.38 -7.84 -15.01
C ILE A 107 3.94 -8.82 -16.10
N GLU A 108 3.38 -9.97 -15.74
CA GLU A 108 2.92 -11.01 -16.65
C GLU A 108 1.86 -10.50 -17.62
N GLN A 109 0.94 -9.66 -17.15
CA GLN A 109 -0.12 -9.08 -17.97
C GLN A 109 0.32 -7.84 -18.74
N GLY A 110 1.56 -7.38 -18.55
CA GLY A 110 2.12 -6.22 -19.27
C GLY A 110 1.43 -4.90 -18.96
N LEU A 111 0.81 -4.75 -17.78
CA LEU A 111 0.17 -3.52 -17.36
C LEU A 111 1.20 -2.39 -17.19
N LYS A 112 0.98 -1.26 -17.88
CA LYS A 112 1.84 -0.08 -17.82
C LYS A 112 1.32 0.89 -16.78
N LEU A 113 1.86 0.82 -15.58
CA LEU A 113 1.45 1.62 -14.42
C LEU A 113 2.64 2.38 -13.83
N ARG A 114 2.33 3.48 -13.17
CA ARG A 114 3.24 4.18 -12.25
C ARG A 114 2.52 4.29 -10.91
N TRP A 115 3.04 3.65 -9.90
CA TRP A 115 2.35 3.62 -8.63
C TRP A 115 3.24 3.92 -7.44
N THR A 116 2.60 4.33 -6.37
CA THR A 116 3.22 4.67 -5.09
C THR A 116 2.52 3.91 -3.98
N CYS A 117 3.20 3.71 -2.86
CA CYS A 117 2.60 3.12 -1.66
C CYS A 117 3.24 3.70 -0.38
N ASN A 118 2.71 3.27 0.76
CA ASN A 118 3.30 3.52 2.07
C ASN A 118 3.76 2.21 2.69
N SER A 119 4.90 2.23 3.35
CA SER A 119 5.46 1.04 4.00
C SER A 119 6.23 1.35 5.28
N ARG A 120 6.48 0.31 6.06
CA ARG A 120 7.45 0.30 7.14
C ARG A 120 8.76 -0.29 6.62
N VAL A 121 9.85 0.17 7.19
CA VAL A 121 11.20 -0.27 6.81
C VAL A 121 11.51 -1.74 7.13
N ASP A 122 10.77 -2.34 8.05
CA ASP A 122 10.95 -3.72 8.51
C ASP A 122 10.05 -4.75 7.80
N TYR A 123 9.29 -4.32 6.78
CA TYR A 123 8.35 -5.15 6.03
C TYR A 123 8.71 -5.28 4.55
N VAL A 124 9.99 -5.16 4.21
CA VAL A 124 10.50 -5.29 2.84
C VAL A 124 11.77 -6.11 2.80
N ASP A 125 12.00 -6.75 1.66
CA ASP A 125 13.24 -7.41 1.28
C ASP A 125 13.64 -7.02 -0.15
N GLU A 126 14.87 -7.40 -0.57
CA GLU A 126 15.44 -7.02 -1.86
C GLU A 126 14.63 -7.59 -3.05
N GLU A 127 14.20 -8.86 -2.96
CA GLU A 127 13.38 -9.48 -4.01
C GLU A 127 12.05 -8.74 -4.19
N MET A 128 11.36 -8.44 -3.10
CA MET A 128 10.09 -7.73 -3.14
C MET A 128 10.24 -6.31 -3.71
N LEU A 129 11.27 -5.56 -3.30
CA LEU A 129 11.54 -4.23 -3.84
C LEU A 129 11.86 -4.26 -5.33
N ASN A 130 12.64 -5.24 -5.80
CA ASN A 130 12.91 -5.45 -7.22
C ASN A 130 11.64 -5.73 -8.02
N LEU A 131 10.76 -6.60 -7.52
CA LEU A 131 9.48 -6.88 -8.17
C LEU A 131 8.56 -5.67 -8.18
N MET A 132 8.51 -4.91 -7.09
CA MET A 132 7.74 -3.67 -7.01
C MET A 132 8.22 -2.65 -8.05
N SER A 133 9.54 -2.46 -8.20
CA SER A 133 10.14 -1.58 -9.20
C SER A 133 9.76 -2.02 -10.63
N GLN A 134 9.92 -3.30 -10.96
CA GLN A 134 9.56 -3.87 -12.26
C GLN A 134 8.06 -3.72 -12.58
N ALA A 135 7.21 -3.82 -11.54
CA ALA A 135 5.77 -3.62 -11.66
C ALA A 135 5.35 -2.14 -11.72
N GLY A 136 6.30 -1.19 -11.70
CA GLY A 136 6.08 0.25 -11.86
C GLY A 136 5.96 1.05 -10.58
N CYS A 137 6.35 0.50 -9.42
CA CYS A 137 6.53 1.28 -8.19
C CYS A 137 7.72 2.23 -8.35
N TRP A 138 7.48 3.53 -8.16
CA TRP A 138 8.54 4.51 -8.28
C TRP A 138 8.76 5.33 -7.01
N TYR A 139 7.86 5.19 -6.02
CA TYR A 139 7.96 5.91 -4.76
C TYR A 139 7.31 5.11 -3.62
N ILE A 140 8.03 5.02 -2.52
CA ILE A 140 7.54 4.44 -1.26
C ILE A 140 7.64 5.50 -0.17
N SER A 141 6.52 5.81 0.48
CA SER A 141 6.49 6.63 1.69
C SER A 141 6.85 5.78 2.89
N TRP A 142 8.00 6.04 3.48
CA TRP A 142 8.52 5.24 4.59
C TRP A 142 8.14 5.81 5.95
N GLY A 143 7.56 4.98 6.77
CA GLY A 143 7.34 5.28 8.19
C GLY A 143 8.60 5.02 9.02
N ILE A 144 9.54 5.95 9.03
CA ILE A 144 10.80 5.88 9.82
C ILE A 144 10.59 6.45 11.23
N GLU A 145 9.89 7.58 11.31
CA GLU A 145 9.48 8.33 12.51
C GLU A 145 10.65 9.02 13.25
N SER A 146 11.76 8.31 13.54
CA SER A 146 12.90 8.87 14.26
C SER A 146 14.20 8.14 13.94
N GLY A 147 15.32 8.87 13.98
CA GLY A 147 16.67 8.32 13.99
C GLY A 147 17.18 7.97 15.40
N ASN A 148 16.36 8.13 16.44
CA ASN A 148 16.72 7.83 17.82
C ASN A 148 16.01 6.56 18.29
N GLU A 149 16.79 5.56 18.73
CA GLU A 149 16.28 4.25 19.13
C GLU A 149 15.34 4.33 20.35
N GLN A 150 15.64 5.21 21.33
CA GLN A 150 14.80 5.36 22.51
C GLN A 150 13.42 5.95 22.16
N ILE A 151 13.37 6.89 21.21
CA ILE A 151 12.13 7.45 20.72
C ILE A 151 11.32 6.37 20.01
N LEU A 152 11.95 5.57 19.13
CA LEU A 152 11.29 4.44 18.46
C LEU A 152 10.74 3.41 19.46
N LYS A 153 11.46 3.14 20.52
CA LYS A 153 11.03 2.24 21.62
C LYS A 153 9.83 2.81 22.37
N HIS A 154 9.85 4.08 22.76
CA HIS A 154 8.71 4.74 23.42
C HIS A 154 7.48 4.78 22.50
N ALA A 155 7.68 5.03 21.21
CA ALA A 155 6.62 5.00 20.19
C ALA A 155 6.11 3.59 19.89
N ARG A 156 6.73 2.55 20.46
CA ARG A 156 6.47 1.12 20.13
C ARG A 156 6.51 0.86 18.64
N LYS A 157 7.48 1.50 17.94
CA LYS A 157 7.60 1.34 16.47
C LYS A 157 8.02 -0.08 16.08
N GLY A 158 8.77 -0.77 16.95
CA GLY A 158 9.24 -2.15 16.72
C GLY A 158 10.33 -2.26 15.64
N THR A 159 11.04 -1.15 15.38
CA THR A 159 12.19 -1.11 14.46
C THR A 159 13.27 -0.20 15.06
N TYR A 160 14.41 -0.11 14.40
CA TYR A 160 15.59 0.63 14.85
C TYR A 160 16.26 1.34 13.65
N PRO A 161 17.11 2.37 13.87
CA PRO A 161 17.65 3.22 12.80
C PRO A 161 18.44 2.44 11.72
N GLU A 162 19.23 1.44 12.12
CA GLU A 162 20.05 0.64 11.20
C GLU A 162 19.17 -0.16 10.22
N ARG A 163 18.01 -0.63 10.68
CA ARG A 163 17.04 -1.31 9.82
C ARG A 163 16.47 -0.33 8.78
N ALA A 164 16.17 0.90 9.19
CA ALA A 164 15.72 1.93 8.27
C ALA A 164 16.79 2.23 7.20
N PHE A 165 18.04 2.42 7.63
CA PHE A 165 19.16 2.67 6.73
C PHE A 165 19.36 1.52 5.73
N HIS A 166 19.31 0.26 6.21
CA HIS A 166 19.42 -0.91 5.37
C HIS A 166 18.33 -0.95 4.29
N SER A 167 17.05 -0.77 4.68
CA SER A 167 15.93 -0.85 3.73
C SER A 167 15.93 0.31 2.72
N LEU A 168 16.34 1.51 3.13
CA LEU A 168 16.53 2.64 2.21
C LEU A 168 17.66 2.38 1.23
N THR A 169 18.77 1.77 1.68
CA THR A 169 19.89 1.39 0.81
C THR A 169 19.46 0.35 -0.23
N LEU A 170 18.65 -0.64 0.15
CA LEU A 170 18.08 -1.60 -0.79
C LEU A 170 17.16 -0.93 -1.81
N ALA A 171 16.32 0.00 -1.38
CA ALA A 171 15.38 0.68 -2.25
C ALA A 171 16.05 1.71 -3.19
N HIS A 172 17.30 2.12 -2.92
CA HIS A 172 18.07 3.04 -3.76
C HIS A 172 18.83 2.35 -4.89
N LYS A 173 19.09 1.05 -4.79
CA LYS A 173 19.72 0.24 -5.85
C LYS A 173 18.81 0.10 -7.07
#